data_1de2966a0ea24367046993247b0af058
#
_entry.id   1de2966a0ea24367046993247b0af058
#
_cell.length_a   1.000
_cell.length_b   1.000
_cell.length_c   1.000
_cell.angle_alpha   90.00
_cell.angle_beta   90.00
_cell.angle_gamma   90.00
#
_symmetry.space_group_name_H-M   'P 1'
#
loop_
_entity.id
_entity.type
_entity.pdbx_description
1 polymer ?
#
loop_
_entity_poly.entity_id
_entity_poly.type
_entity_poly.pdbx_seq_one_letter_code
_entity_poly.pdbx_strand_id
1 'polypeptide(L)'
;MYKRQLQVIAVCEGFTDITDGDLIICTMHQLYRYHGWFDLLIMDEVDAFPYRDNALLEAIAMHACIGQKLMLTATPDEDMLGRVERQEVCMVELFQRPHGYPLIEPQVYQMPKAAQMVWMLCFLRKQKHDGIQTLVFVPTIHMANTLYRFLRLTHRCAVFTSKTKEKEKVIDEFHEKRYDFLITTTILERGITIRGIYVMILCADHPIFQEASLIQMIGRVGRNIEMPKGKGVFLCSHKTTSIKRCSIAIHKMNQTL
;
A
#
# COMPACT_ATOMS: atom_id res chain seq x y z
N MET A 1 -16.42 19.63 31.60
CA MET A 1 -15.22 18.97 31.05
C MET A 1 -14.88 19.66 29.76
N TYR A 2 -13.92 20.59 29.77
CA TYR A 2 -13.52 21.34 28.56
C TYR A 2 -12.79 20.35 27.64
N LYS A 3 -13.32 20.12 26.43
CA LYS A 3 -12.59 19.44 25.37
C LYS A 3 -11.42 20.34 24.98
N ARG A 4 -10.22 20.03 25.44
CA ARG A 4 -9.02 20.70 24.98
C ARG A 4 -8.89 20.42 23.47
N GLN A 5 -8.96 21.43 22.65
CA GLN A 5 -8.66 21.27 21.23
C GLN A 5 -7.16 21.09 21.10
N LEU A 6 -6.73 19.95 20.57
CA LEU A 6 -5.33 19.68 20.27
C LEU A 6 -4.91 20.53 19.05
N GLN A 7 -3.77 21.19 19.17
CA GLN A 7 -3.15 21.85 18.04
C GLN A 7 -2.44 20.78 17.17
N VAL A 8 -3.01 20.49 16.01
CA VAL A 8 -2.46 19.53 15.06
C VAL A 8 -1.73 20.29 13.95
N ILE A 9 -0.46 19.95 13.72
CA ILE A 9 0.35 20.57 12.68
C ILE A 9 0.93 19.51 11.73
N ALA A 10 1.17 19.90 10.49
CA ALA A 10 1.86 19.09 9.49
C ALA A 10 3.25 19.70 9.23
N VAL A 11 4.28 18.83 9.22
CA VAL A 11 5.66 19.22 8.89
C VAL A 11 6.18 18.35 7.76
N CYS A 12 6.08 18.88 6.54
CA CYS A 12 6.51 18.21 5.31
C CYS A 12 6.97 19.25 4.29
N GLU A 13 7.36 18.80 3.09
CA GLU A 13 7.73 19.71 2.01
C GLU A 13 6.60 20.73 1.74
N GLY A 14 6.93 22.02 1.76
CA GLY A 14 5.98 23.13 1.63
C GLY A 14 5.25 23.56 2.91
N PHE A 15 5.40 22.82 4.02
CA PHE A 15 4.78 23.09 5.32
C PHE A 15 5.83 22.94 6.43
N THR A 16 6.72 23.92 6.56
CA THR A 16 7.85 23.88 7.52
C THR A 16 7.95 25.11 8.42
N ASP A 17 7.00 26.06 8.29
CA ASP A 17 7.04 27.33 9.02
C ASP A 17 6.61 27.17 10.48
N ILE A 18 5.65 26.26 10.74
CA ILE A 18 5.16 25.95 12.09
C ILE A 18 5.64 24.54 12.42
N THR A 19 6.45 24.42 13.45
CA THR A 19 7.10 23.14 13.84
C THR A 19 6.75 22.69 15.25
N ASP A 20 5.90 23.41 15.98
CA ASP A 20 5.47 23.11 17.34
C ASP A 20 3.95 22.96 17.43
N GLY A 21 3.50 21.93 18.17
CA GLY A 21 2.08 21.63 18.37
C GLY A 21 1.89 20.40 19.27
N ASP A 22 0.65 20.21 19.73
CA ASP A 22 0.30 19.06 20.59
C ASP A 22 0.40 17.71 19.83
N LEU A 23 0.11 17.70 18.51
CA LEU A 23 0.26 16.57 17.62
C LEU A 23 0.96 17.02 16.35
N ILE A 24 2.10 16.42 16.06
CA ILE A 24 2.92 16.72 14.90
C ILE A 24 2.86 15.54 13.92
N ILE A 25 2.37 15.80 12.71
CA ILE A 25 2.37 14.83 11.61
C ILE A 25 3.48 15.24 10.65
N CYS A 26 4.53 14.43 10.55
CA CYS A 26 5.68 14.76 9.73
C CYS A 26 6.16 13.59 8.87
N THR A 27 6.90 13.92 7.81
CA THR A 27 7.66 12.89 7.08
C THR A 27 8.91 12.51 7.86
N MET A 28 9.40 11.28 7.69
CA MET A 28 10.60 10.78 8.40
C MET A 28 11.80 11.71 8.27
N HIS A 29 11.98 12.32 7.09
CA HIS A 29 13.09 13.26 6.86
C HIS A 29 12.98 14.55 7.69
N GLN A 30 11.80 14.91 8.17
CA GLN A 30 11.64 16.12 9.00
C GLN A 30 11.92 15.86 10.48
N LEU A 31 12.04 14.61 10.90
CA LEU A 31 12.36 14.25 12.28
C LEU A 31 13.72 14.79 12.75
N TYR A 32 14.68 15.09 11.86
CA TYR A 32 15.97 15.69 12.22
C TYR A 32 15.82 17.06 12.96
N ARG A 33 14.67 17.71 12.81
CA ARG A 33 14.37 19.00 13.46
C ARG A 33 14.11 18.86 14.96
N TYR A 34 13.84 17.64 15.42
CA TYR A 34 13.42 17.35 16.78
C TYR A 34 14.50 16.54 17.50
N HIS A 35 14.83 16.96 18.70
CA HIS A 35 15.79 16.25 19.55
C HIS A 35 15.21 16.13 20.94
N GLY A 36 14.90 14.91 21.38
CA GLY A 36 14.28 14.65 22.69
C GLY A 36 12.93 15.36 22.86
N TRP A 37 12.19 15.56 21.78
CA TRP A 37 10.99 16.39 21.75
C TRP A 37 9.72 15.62 22.08
N PHE A 38 9.63 14.37 21.63
CA PHE A 38 8.39 13.60 21.69
C PHE A 38 8.35 12.68 22.89
N ASP A 39 7.20 12.67 23.61
CA ASP A 39 6.85 11.66 24.62
C ASP A 39 6.34 10.37 23.96
N LEU A 40 5.72 10.48 22.78
CA LEU A 40 5.26 9.36 21.96
C LEU A 40 5.59 9.62 20.50
N LEU A 41 6.27 8.69 19.87
CA LEU A 41 6.54 8.68 18.44
C LEU A 41 5.85 7.47 17.79
N ILE A 42 4.91 7.74 16.87
CA ILE A 42 4.25 6.70 16.08
C ILE A 42 4.85 6.74 14.67
N MET A 43 5.47 5.65 14.27
CA MET A 43 6.06 5.49 12.94
C MET A 43 5.24 4.50 12.13
N ASP A 44 4.64 4.96 11.03
CA ASP A 44 3.85 4.12 10.14
C ASP A 44 4.69 3.61 8.97
N GLU A 45 4.42 2.37 8.55
CA GLU A 45 5.09 1.72 7.41
C GLU A 45 6.63 1.68 7.54
N VAL A 46 7.16 1.32 8.71
CA VAL A 46 8.62 1.27 8.96
C VAL A 46 9.38 0.25 8.09
N ASP A 47 8.68 -0.69 7.47
CA ASP A 47 9.19 -1.64 6.47
C ASP A 47 9.37 -1.03 5.07
N ALA A 48 9.02 0.26 4.90
CA ALA A 48 9.08 0.96 3.61
C ALA A 48 10.32 1.84 3.47
N PHE A 49 10.66 2.11 2.19
CA PHE A 49 11.54 3.25 1.87
C PHE A 49 10.88 4.57 2.34
N PRO A 50 11.63 5.52 2.91
CA PRO A 50 13.08 5.56 3.05
C PRO A 50 13.64 4.99 4.36
N TYR A 51 12.79 4.51 5.28
CA TYR A 51 13.20 4.09 6.63
C TYR A 51 13.92 2.73 6.60
N ARG A 52 13.39 1.78 5.86
CA ARG A 52 13.95 0.43 5.76
C ARG A 52 15.44 0.47 5.35
N ASP A 53 16.27 -0.28 6.06
CA ASP A 53 17.71 -0.40 5.83
C ASP A 53 18.48 0.95 5.91
N ASN A 54 17.92 1.94 6.63
CA ASN A 54 18.50 3.28 6.75
C ASN A 54 18.84 3.61 8.21
N ALA A 55 20.03 3.23 8.63
CA ALA A 55 20.53 3.46 10.00
C ALA A 55 20.53 4.94 10.42
N LEU A 56 20.68 5.88 9.47
CA LEU A 56 20.63 7.31 9.76
C LEU A 56 19.22 7.74 10.17
N LEU A 57 18.20 7.34 9.42
CA LEU A 57 16.80 7.67 9.75
C LEU A 57 16.35 6.97 11.03
N GLU A 58 16.83 5.76 11.27
CA GLU A 58 16.59 5.07 12.54
C GLU A 58 17.20 5.85 13.71
N ALA A 59 18.46 6.26 13.61
CA ALA A 59 19.11 7.07 14.63
C ALA A 59 18.36 8.39 14.88
N ILE A 60 17.95 9.10 13.82
CA ILE A 60 17.17 10.34 13.92
C ILE A 60 15.85 10.07 14.68
N ALA A 61 15.12 9.01 14.34
CA ALA A 61 13.88 8.66 15.02
C ALA A 61 14.10 8.33 16.51
N MET A 62 15.18 7.61 16.81
CA MET A 62 15.55 7.29 18.19
C MET A 62 15.89 8.54 19.01
N HIS A 63 16.59 9.51 18.42
CA HIS A 63 16.95 10.77 19.08
C HIS A 63 15.79 11.76 19.20
N ALA A 64 14.82 11.72 18.30
CA ALA A 64 13.67 12.63 18.32
C ALA A 64 12.71 12.36 19.49
N CYS A 65 12.64 11.14 19.99
CA CYS A 65 11.69 10.71 21.02
C CYS A 65 12.41 10.17 22.27
N ILE A 66 12.14 10.79 23.42
CA ILE A 66 12.62 10.34 24.72
C ILE A 66 11.65 9.35 25.39
N GLY A 67 10.39 9.35 24.97
CA GLY A 67 9.36 8.51 25.54
C GLY A 67 9.14 7.20 24.75
N GLN A 68 7.90 6.84 24.57
CA GLN A 68 7.52 5.58 23.92
C GLN A 68 7.57 5.67 22.40
N LYS A 69 7.95 4.57 21.78
CA LYS A 69 7.99 4.44 20.31
C LYS A 69 7.07 3.31 19.89
N LEU A 70 6.17 3.61 18.96
CA LEU A 70 5.27 2.63 18.34
C LEU A 70 5.60 2.52 16.86
N MET A 71 6.02 1.34 16.44
CA MET A 71 6.32 1.01 15.05
C MET A 71 5.17 0.21 14.45
N LEU A 72 4.62 0.68 13.33
CA LEU A 72 3.54 -0.01 12.61
C LEU A 72 4.11 -0.58 11.32
N THR A 73 3.86 -1.85 11.08
CA THR A 73 4.26 -2.54 9.86
C THR A 73 3.29 -3.68 9.54
N ALA A 74 3.06 -3.93 8.25
CA ALA A 74 2.33 -5.11 7.81
C ALA A 74 3.25 -6.32 7.60
N THR A 75 4.57 -6.10 7.52
CA THR A 75 5.57 -7.13 7.19
C THR A 75 6.85 -6.89 8.00
N PRO A 76 6.86 -7.28 9.30
CA PRO A 76 8.06 -7.16 10.13
C PRO A 76 9.20 -7.96 9.51
N ASP A 77 10.39 -7.40 9.53
CA ASP A 77 11.61 -8.07 9.08
C ASP A 77 12.22 -8.97 10.17
N GLU A 78 13.30 -9.68 9.82
CA GLU A 78 13.97 -10.61 10.73
C GLU A 78 14.60 -9.90 11.95
N ASP A 79 15.08 -8.66 11.78
CA ASP A 79 15.65 -7.90 12.88
C ASP A 79 14.57 -7.48 13.90
N MET A 80 13.43 -6.98 13.42
CA MET A 80 12.29 -6.64 14.29
C MET A 80 11.79 -7.87 15.06
N LEU A 81 11.66 -9.01 14.38
CA LEU A 81 11.25 -10.27 15.03
C LEU A 81 12.30 -10.73 16.06
N GLY A 82 13.59 -10.62 15.75
CA GLY A 82 14.67 -10.92 16.68
C GLY A 82 14.65 -10.01 17.94
N ARG A 83 14.28 -8.73 17.79
CA ARG A 83 14.10 -7.80 18.94
C ARG A 83 12.92 -8.22 19.81
N VAL A 84 11.83 -8.73 19.22
CA VAL A 84 10.71 -9.31 19.99
C VAL A 84 11.15 -10.53 20.76
N GLU A 85 11.89 -11.46 20.13
CA GLU A 85 12.40 -12.67 20.76
C GLU A 85 13.35 -12.36 21.94
N ARG A 86 14.16 -11.31 21.79
CA ARG A 86 15.05 -10.82 22.88
C ARG A 86 14.31 -9.99 23.96
N GLN A 87 12.98 -9.85 23.83
CA GLN A 87 12.14 -9.05 24.74
C GLN A 87 12.52 -7.55 24.81
N GLU A 88 13.17 -7.03 23.79
CA GLU A 88 13.51 -5.61 23.66
C GLU A 88 12.29 -4.77 23.26
N VAL A 89 11.33 -5.39 22.57
CA VAL A 89 10.10 -4.77 22.05
C VAL A 89 8.92 -5.68 22.32
N CYS A 90 7.77 -5.10 22.65
CA CYS A 90 6.51 -5.84 22.73
C CYS A 90 5.83 -5.79 21.38
N MET A 91 5.41 -6.95 20.85
CA MET A 91 4.67 -7.05 19.60
C MET A 91 3.18 -7.25 19.88
N VAL A 92 2.36 -6.46 19.18
CA VAL A 92 0.90 -6.61 19.16
C VAL A 92 0.47 -6.85 17.72
N GLU A 93 -0.21 -7.95 17.47
CA GLU A 93 -0.73 -8.30 16.16
C GLU A 93 -2.21 -7.91 16.06
N LEU A 94 -2.55 -7.18 14.99
CA LEU A 94 -3.91 -6.75 14.70
C LEU A 94 -4.26 -7.13 13.26
N PHE A 95 -4.88 -8.28 13.07
CA PHE A 95 -5.25 -8.79 11.75
C PHE A 95 -6.66 -8.42 11.35
N GLN A 96 -7.51 -8.08 12.30
CA GLN A 96 -8.90 -7.74 12.02
C GLN A 96 -9.04 -6.31 11.48
N ARG A 97 -9.70 -6.19 10.34
CA ARG A 97 -10.07 -4.88 9.79
C ARG A 97 -11.17 -4.23 10.66
N PRO A 98 -11.25 -2.88 10.71
CA PRO A 98 -12.26 -2.18 11.52
C PRO A 98 -13.71 -2.61 11.26
N HIS A 99 -14.01 -3.09 10.06
CA HIS A 99 -15.35 -3.59 9.67
C HIS A 99 -15.52 -5.10 9.90
N GLY A 100 -14.56 -5.81 10.46
CA GLY A 100 -14.66 -7.23 10.83
C GLY A 100 -14.56 -8.25 9.70
N TYR A 101 -14.48 -7.82 8.44
CA TYR A 101 -14.34 -8.75 7.31
C TYR A 101 -12.87 -9.19 7.11
N PRO A 102 -12.63 -10.44 6.68
CA PRO A 102 -11.29 -10.95 6.43
C PRO A 102 -10.61 -10.24 5.26
N LEU A 103 -9.31 -10.38 5.19
CA LEU A 103 -8.52 -9.94 4.03
C LEU A 103 -8.92 -10.77 2.79
N ILE A 104 -8.88 -10.13 1.63
CA ILE A 104 -9.16 -10.84 0.37
C ILE A 104 -7.98 -11.72 0.00
N GLU A 105 -8.20 -13.03 -0.09
CA GLU A 105 -7.19 -13.96 -0.57
C GLU A 105 -6.99 -13.81 -2.09
N PRO A 106 -5.73 -13.71 -2.57
CA PRO A 106 -5.46 -13.54 -3.98
C PRO A 106 -5.79 -14.80 -4.79
N GLN A 107 -6.47 -14.63 -5.91
CA GLN A 107 -6.65 -15.68 -6.90
C GLN A 107 -5.42 -15.70 -7.84
N VAL A 108 -4.62 -16.77 -7.77
CA VAL A 108 -3.36 -16.86 -8.51
C VAL A 108 -3.58 -17.74 -9.75
N TYR A 109 -3.42 -17.13 -10.93
CA TYR A 109 -3.52 -17.82 -12.22
C TYR A 109 -2.15 -17.90 -12.88
N GLN A 110 -1.70 -19.14 -13.12
CA GLN A 110 -0.44 -19.41 -13.80
C GLN A 110 -0.68 -19.68 -15.28
N MET A 111 -0.09 -18.85 -16.14
CA MET A 111 -0.24 -18.97 -17.59
C MET A 111 0.86 -18.19 -18.34
N PRO A 112 1.16 -18.53 -19.61
CA PRO A 112 2.10 -17.78 -20.44
C PRO A 112 1.71 -16.30 -20.59
N LYS A 113 2.69 -15.40 -20.77
CA LYS A 113 2.45 -13.95 -20.86
C LYS A 113 1.38 -13.54 -21.87
N ALA A 114 1.35 -14.20 -23.03
CA ALA A 114 0.31 -13.92 -24.04
C ALA A 114 -1.10 -14.24 -23.52
N ALA A 115 -1.26 -15.35 -22.81
CA ALA A 115 -2.54 -15.73 -22.20
C ALA A 115 -2.93 -14.79 -21.06
N GLN A 116 -1.96 -14.27 -20.28
CA GLN A 116 -2.23 -13.25 -19.25
C GLN A 116 -2.90 -12.00 -19.86
N MET A 117 -2.45 -11.55 -21.03
CA MET A 117 -3.04 -10.40 -21.72
C MET A 117 -4.49 -10.66 -22.13
N VAL A 118 -4.76 -11.82 -22.70
CA VAL A 118 -6.13 -12.20 -23.09
C VAL A 118 -7.04 -12.30 -21.86
N TRP A 119 -6.56 -12.97 -20.83
CA TRP A 119 -7.31 -13.14 -19.58
C TRP A 119 -7.61 -11.79 -18.91
N MET A 120 -6.60 -10.91 -18.86
CA MET A 120 -6.75 -9.54 -18.35
C MET A 120 -7.86 -8.80 -19.09
N LEU A 121 -7.86 -8.82 -20.43
CA LEU A 121 -8.89 -8.14 -21.24
C LEU A 121 -10.30 -8.68 -20.94
N CYS A 122 -10.45 -9.99 -20.83
CA CYS A 122 -11.72 -10.61 -20.46
C CYS A 122 -12.18 -10.18 -19.07
N PHE A 123 -11.27 -10.18 -18.10
CA PHE A 123 -11.55 -9.74 -16.73
C PHE A 123 -11.95 -8.26 -16.70
N LEU A 124 -11.18 -7.36 -17.33
CA LEU A 124 -11.46 -5.93 -17.35
C LEU A 124 -12.80 -5.61 -18.03
N ARG A 125 -13.15 -6.30 -19.12
CA ARG A 125 -14.47 -6.16 -19.77
C ARG A 125 -15.60 -6.53 -18.80
N LYS A 126 -15.43 -7.62 -18.06
CA LYS A 126 -16.43 -8.04 -17.07
C LYS A 126 -16.56 -7.00 -15.96
N GLN A 127 -15.45 -6.52 -15.39
CA GLN A 127 -15.49 -5.51 -14.34
C GLN A 127 -16.13 -4.20 -14.79
N LYS A 128 -15.83 -3.75 -16.02
CA LYS A 128 -16.48 -2.59 -16.62
C LYS A 128 -18.00 -2.78 -16.74
N HIS A 129 -18.45 -3.94 -17.19
CA HIS A 129 -19.86 -4.28 -17.27
C HIS A 129 -20.55 -4.26 -15.90
N ASP A 130 -19.86 -4.77 -14.87
CA ASP A 130 -20.34 -4.81 -13.50
C ASP A 130 -20.21 -3.44 -12.76
N GLY A 131 -19.66 -2.40 -13.43
CA GLY A 131 -19.47 -1.06 -12.89
C GLY A 131 -18.39 -0.97 -11.81
N ILE A 132 -17.47 -1.94 -11.74
CA ILE A 132 -16.43 -2.05 -10.72
C ILE A 132 -15.12 -1.54 -11.25
N GLN A 133 -14.52 -0.57 -10.55
CA GLN A 133 -13.22 -0.04 -10.89
C GLN A 133 -12.10 -1.03 -10.52
N THR A 134 -11.04 -1.05 -11.32
CA THR A 134 -9.92 -1.96 -11.10
C THR A 134 -8.57 -1.24 -11.12
N LEU A 135 -7.73 -1.49 -10.11
CA LEU A 135 -6.30 -1.16 -10.17
C LEU A 135 -5.56 -2.29 -10.88
N VAL A 136 -4.80 -1.94 -11.91
CA VAL A 136 -3.95 -2.88 -12.65
C VAL A 136 -2.50 -2.56 -12.36
N PHE A 137 -1.87 -3.34 -11.52
CA PHE A 137 -0.46 -3.21 -11.21
C PHE A 137 0.40 -3.91 -12.27
N VAL A 138 1.42 -3.21 -12.73
CA VAL A 138 2.40 -3.73 -13.70
C VAL A 138 3.83 -3.47 -13.20
N PRO A 139 4.82 -4.29 -13.60
CA PRO A 139 6.16 -4.21 -13.03
C PRO A 139 6.95 -2.97 -13.45
N THR A 140 6.66 -2.37 -14.60
CA THR A 140 7.46 -1.25 -15.13
C THR A 140 6.60 -0.12 -15.67
N ILE A 141 7.14 1.11 -15.62
CA ILE A 141 6.51 2.28 -16.23
C ILE A 141 6.33 2.10 -17.76
N HIS A 142 7.31 1.45 -18.40
CA HIS A 142 7.20 1.16 -19.83
C HIS A 142 5.98 0.28 -20.13
N MET A 143 5.79 -0.78 -19.35
CA MET A 143 4.63 -1.66 -19.51
C MET A 143 3.32 -0.94 -19.20
N ALA A 144 3.29 -0.07 -18.19
CA ALA A 144 2.12 0.76 -17.88
C ALA A 144 1.72 1.63 -19.07
N ASN A 145 2.68 2.32 -19.69
CA ASN A 145 2.43 3.17 -20.84
C ASN A 145 2.01 2.38 -22.09
N THR A 146 2.63 1.24 -22.34
CA THR A 146 2.27 0.36 -23.46
C THR A 146 0.84 -0.16 -23.31
N LEU A 147 0.51 -0.65 -22.14
CA LEU A 147 -0.83 -1.15 -21.83
C LEU A 147 -1.88 -0.04 -21.94
N TYR A 148 -1.58 1.15 -21.44
CA TYR A 148 -2.45 2.31 -21.57
C TYR A 148 -2.74 2.66 -23.02
N ARG A 149 -1.70 2.74 -23.87
CA ARG A 149 -1.88 3.06 -25.31
C ARG A 149 -2.82 2.08 -26.00
N PHE A 150 -2.79 0.83 -25.59
CA PHE A 150 -3.65 -0.22 -26.12
C PHE A 150 -5.08 -0.13 -25.56
N LEU A 151 -5.21 -0.02 -24.22
CA LEU A 151 -6.53 -0.05 -23.56
C LEU A 151 -7.36 1.22 -23.77
N ARG A 152 -6.73 2.38 -23.91
CA ARG A 152 -7.44 3.67 -24.09
C ARG A 152 -8.31 3.72 -25.35
N LEU A 153 -8.08 2.83 -26.31
CA LEU A 153 -8.88 2.76 -27.54
C LEU A 153 -10.29 2.21 -27.31
N THR A 154 -10.46 1.42 -26.24
CA THR A 154 -11.72 0.69 -25.98
C THR A 154 -12.24 0.88 -24.56
N HIS A 155 -11.44 1.46 -23.67
CA HIS A 155 -11.75 1.60 -22.25
C HIS A 155 -11.38 2.98 -21.72
N ARG A 156 -12.14 3.46 -20.75
CA ARG A 156 -11.78 4.67 -19.98
C ARG A 156 -10.71 4.27 -18.95
N CYS A 157 -9.47 4.59 -19.22
CA CYS A 157 -8.36 4.26 -18.32
C CYS A 157 -7.35 5.39 -18.23
N ALA A 158 -6.60 5.41 -17.14
CA ALA A 158 -5.50 6.33 -16.91
C ALA A 158 -4.25 5.58 -16.44
N VAL A 159 -3.10 6.26 -16.46
CA VAL A 159 -1.84 5.78 -15.94
C VAL A 159 -1.43 6.61 -14.73
N PHE A 160 -1.06 5.93 -13.66
CA PHE A 160 -0.51 6.55 -12.47
C PHE A 160 0.86 5.94 -12.13
N THR A 161 1.92 6.73 -12.32
CA THR A 161 3.30 6.31 -12.07
C THR A 161 4.07 7.44 -11.38
N SER A 162 5.31 7.21 -11.00
CA SER A 162 6.19 8.27 -10.48
C SER A 162 6.35 9.45 -11.44
N LYS A 163 6.19 9.22 -12.74
CA LYS A 163 6.30 10.24 -13.80
C LYS A 163 4.99 10.97 -14.11
N THR A 164 3.89 10.61 -13.48
CA THR A 164 2.61 11.31 -13.67
C THR A 164 2.70 12.72 -13.08
N LYS A 165 2.40 13.75 -13.88
CA LYS A 165 2.53 15.17 -13.51
C LYS A 165 1.40 15.62 -12.58
N GLU A 166 0.16 15.30 -12.94
CA GLU A 166 -1.06 15.72 -12.22
C GLU A 166 -1.62 14.55 -11.39
N LYS A 167 -0.85 14.12 -10.38
CA LYS A 167 -1.18 12.93 -9.58
C LYS A 167 -2.52 13.04 -8.87
N GLU A 168 -2.76 14.16 -8.21
CA GLU A 168 -3.99 14.41 -7.45
C GLU A 168 -5.20 14.36 -8.38
N LYS A 169 -5.15 15.07 -9.51
CA LYS A 169 -6.22 15.10 -10.50
C LYS A 169 -6.57 13.69 -11.02
N VAL A 170 -5.57 12.86 -11.33
CA VAL A 170 -5.82 11.49 -11.80
C VAL A 170 -6.54 10.65 -10.74
N ILE A 171 -6.19 10.84 -9.48
CA ILE A 171 -6.83 10.13 -8.37
C ILE A 171 -8.25 10.64 -8.14
N ASP A 172 -8.46 11.95 -8.16
CA ASP A 172 -9.80 12.56 -8.03
C ASP A 172 -10.73 12.09 -9.15
N GLU A 173 -10.26 12.14 -10.41
CA GLU A 173 -11.01 11.65 -11.56
C GLU A 173 -11.31 10.13 -11.46
N PHE A 174 -10.42 9.35 -10.85
CA PHE A 174 -10.68 7.94 -10.58
C PHE A 174 -11.73 7.76 -9.46
N HIS A 175 -11.68 8.55 -8.41
CA HIS A 175 -12.72 8.58 -7.37
C HIS A 175 -14.11 8.98 -7.93
N GLU A 176 -14.15 9.92 -8.87
CA GLU A 176 -15.35 10.34 -9.59
C GLU A 176 -15.84 9.33 -10.63
N LYS A 177 -15.21 8.14 -10.71
CA LYS A 177 -15.52 7.06 -11.67
C LYS A 177 -15.41 7.48 -13.14
N ARG A 178 -14.56 8.47 -13.45
CA ARG A 178 -14.26 8.83 -14.85
C ARG A 178 -13.47 7.76 -15.57
N TYR A 179 -12.72 6.95 -14.83
CA TYR A 179 -11.93 5.81 -15.35
C TYR A 179 -12.45 4.49 -14.82
N ASP A 180 -12.56 3.50 -15.69
CA ASP A 180 -12.89 2.13 -15.34
C ASP A 180 -11.66 1.42 -14.72
N PHE A 181 -10.46 1.76 -15.22
CA PHE A 181 -9.19 1.15 -14.80
C PHE A 181 -8.12 2.21 -14.57
N LEU A 182 -7.30 1.98 -13.55
CA LEU A 182 -6.10 2.74 -13.31
C LEU A 182 -4.89 1.80 -13.40
N ILE A 183 -4.01 2.06 -14.38
CA ILE A 183 -2.80 1.27 -14.59
C ILE A 183 -1.68 1.92 -13.79
N THR A 184 -1.00 1.15 -12.95
CA THR A 184 0.00 1.68 -12.04
C THR A 184 1.17 0.74 -11.83
N THR A 185 2.22 1.24 -11.23
CA THR A 185 3.34 0.46 -10.69
C THR A 185 3.22 0.38 -9.18
N THR A 186 4.25 -0.10 -8.48
CA THR A 186 4.31 -0.19 -7.02
C THR A 186 4.02 1.13 -6.28
N ILE A 187 4.08 2.28 -6.97
CA ILE A 187 3.82 3.60 -6.34
C ILE A 187 2.44 3.71 -5.67
N LEU A 188 1.43 2.97 -6.13
CA LEU A 188 0.10 2.93 -5.53
C LEU A 188 -0.10 1.80 -4.51
N GLU A 189 0.95 1.08 -4.15
CA GLU A 189 0.83 0.10 -3.07
C GLU A 189 0.59 0.77 -1.71
N ARG A 190 0.96 2.04 -1.54
CA ARG A 190 0.89 2.81 -0.29
C ARG A 190 0.29 4.22 -0.50
N GLY A 191 -0.11 4.86 0.59
CA GLY A 191 -0.41 6.30 0.65
C GLY A 191 -1.77 6.78 0.11
N ILE A 192 -2.54 5.97 -0.62
CA ILE A 192 -3.83 6.40 -1.19
C ILE A 192 -4.94 5.43 -0.82
N THR A 193 -6.07 5.94 -0.36
CA THR A 193 -7.26 5.11 -0.07
C THR A 193 -8.25 5.21 -1.23
N ILE A 194 -8.44 4.12 -1.97
CA ILE A 194 -9.45 4.02 -3.02
C ILE A 194 -10.50 3.01 -2.58
N ARG A 195 -11.76 3.41 -2.65
CA ARG A 195 -12.88 2.60 -2.14
C ARG A 195 -13.49 1.74 -3.24
N GLY A 196 -13.93 0.54 -2.88
CA GLY A 196 -14.75 -0.30 -3.75
C GLY A 196 -14.08 -0.75 -5.04
N ILE A 197 -12.80 -1.11 -4.98
CA ILE A 197 -12.00 -1.50 -6.14
C ILE A 197 -11.62 -2.98 -6.13
N TYR A 198 -11.36 -3.51 -7.31
CA TYR A 198 -10.65 -4.77 -7.50
C TYR A 198 -9.19 -4.50 -7.83
N VAL A 199 -8.35 -5.49 -7.58
CA VAL A 199 -6.91 -5.41 -7.86
C VAL A 199 -6.50 -6.55 -8.78
N MET A 200 -5.72 -6.20 -9.79
CA MET A 200 -5.04 -7.16 -10.65
C MET A 200 -3.55 -6.85 -10.68
N ILE A 201 -2.72 -7.86 -10.50
CA ILE A 201 -1.27 -7.76 -10.66
C ILE A 201 -0.88 -8.59 -11.88
N LEU A 202 -0.40 -7.91 -12.91
CA LEU A 202 0.06 -8.51 -14.16
C LEU A 202 1.55 -8.80 -14.08
N CYS A 203 1.97 -9.98 -14.54
CA CYS A 203 3.34 -10.47 -14.35
C CYS A 203 3.76 -10.46 -12.87
N ALA A 204 2.92 -10.98 -12.00
CA ALA A 204 3.18 -11.02 -10.56
C ALA A 204 4.46 -11.81 -10.16
N ASP A 205 5.01 -12.58 -11.10
CA ASP A 205 6.29 -13.28 -10.98
C ASP A 205 7.52 -12.37 -11.23
N HIS A 206 7.33 -11.10 -11.55
CA HIS A 206 8.45 -10.17 -11.75
C HIS A 206 9.14 -9.87 -10.40
N PRO A 207 10.49 -9.82 -10.34
CA PRO A 207 11.25 -9.66 -9.09
C PRO A 207 10.93 -8.39 -8.27
N ILE A 208 10.37 -7.35 -8.91
CA ILE A 208 9.94 -6.13 -8.21
C ILE A 208 8.79 -6.39 -7.23
N PHE A 209 7.98 -7.41 -7.47
CA PHE A 209 6.86 -7.78 -6.61
C PHE A 209 7.31 -8.72 -5.50
N GLN A 210 7.79 -8.13 -4.43
CA GLN A 210 8.13 -8.83 -3.20
C GLN A 210 6.88 -9.16 -2.39
N GLU A 211 6.99 -10.05 -1.41
CA GLU A 211 5.90 -10.45 -0.53
C GLU A 211 5.17 -9.25 0.09
N ALA A 212 5.92 -8.32 0.68
CA ALA A 212 5.37 -7.11 1.30
C ALA A 212 4.53 -6.28 0.32
N SER A 213 5.06 -6.01 -0.88
CA SER A 213 4.35 -5.28 -1.93
C SER A 213 3.06 -5.98 -2.36
N LEU A 214 3.10 -7.30 -2.53
CA LEU A 214 1.92 -8.09 -2.89
C LEU A 214 0.83 -8.02 -1.81
N ILE A 215 1.21 -8.12 -0.53
CA ILE A 215 0.28 -7.98 0.61
C ILE A 215 -0.34 -6.58 0.62
N GLN A 216 0.45 -5.52 0.45
CA GLN A 216 -0.01 -4.14 0.42
C GLN A 216 -0.98 -3.87 -0.75
N MET A 217 -0.66 -4.38 -1.94
CA MET A 217 -1.52 -4.24 -3.13
C MET A 217 -2.85 -4.95 -2.95
N ILE A 218 -2.84 -6.21 -2.52
CA ILE A 218 -4.07 -6.98 -2.31
C ILE A 218 -4.89 -6.41 -1.15
N GLY A 219 -4.23 -5.87 -0.15
CA GLY A 219 -4.83 -5.18 0.99
C GLY A 219 -5.66 -3.94 0.59
N ARG A 220 -5.56 -3.46 -0.65
CA ARG A 220 -6.43 -2.40 -1.19
C ARG A 220 -7.84 -2.85 -1.46
N VAL A 221 -8.05 -4.15 -1.70
CA VAL A 221 -9.37 -4.72 -1.96
C VAL A 221 -10.18 -4.80 -0.67
N GLY A 222 -11.46 -4.44 -0.72
CA GLY A 222 -12.39 -4.59 0.41
C GLY A 222 -12.13 -3.63 1.58
N ARG A 223 -11.49 -2.49 1.37
CA ARG A 223 -11.30 -1.47 2.42
C ARG A 223 -12.58 -0.70 2.80
N ASN A 224 -13.60 -0.75 1.95
CA ASN A 224 -14.86 -0.07 2.21
C ASN A 224 -15.84 -1.01 2.90
N ILE A 225 -16.48 -0.51 3.97
CA ILE A 225 -17.54 -1.26 4.69
C ILE A 225 -18.76 -1.56 3.80
N GLU A 226 -19.05 -0.71 2.83
CA GLU A 226 -20.15 -0.91 1.86
C GLU A 226 -19.80 -1.97 0.81
N MET A 227 -18.52 -2.20 0.54
CA MET A 227 -17.98 -3.19 -0.39
C MET A 227 -16.82 -3.97 0.23
N PRO A 228 -17.06 -4.74 1.29
CA PRO A 228 -16.00 -5.45 2.02
C PRO A 228 -15.46 -6.65 1.25
N LYS A 229 -16.22 -7.11 0.24
CA LYS A 229 -15.85 -8.21 -0.65
C LYS A 229 -15.32 -7.66 -1.97
N GLY A 230 -14.39 -8.39 -2.57
CA GLY A 230 -13.79 -7.98 -3.84
C GLY A 230 -12.94 -9.09 -4.45
N LYS A 231 -12.25 -8.79 -5.53
CA LYS A 231 -11.34 -9.73 -6.19
C LYS A 231 -9.96 -9.15 -6.24
N GLY A 232 -9.00 -9.96 -5.82
CA GLY A 232 -7.59 -9.75 -6.03
C GLY A 232 -7.03 -10.86 -6.89
N VAL A 233 -6.39 -10.51 -8.00
CA VAL A 233 -5.94 -11.45 -9.00
C VAL A 233 -4.46 -11.26 -9.28
N PHE A 234 -3.70 -12.36 -9.21
CA PHE A 234 -2.31 -12.41 -9.62
C PHE A 234 -2.19 -13.24 -10.90
N LEU A 235 -1.71 -12.60 -11.97
CA LEU A 235 -1.36 -13.29 -13.22
C LEU A 235 0.16 -13.46 -13.27
N CYS A 236 0.64 -14.69 -13.41
CA CYS A 236 2.06 -15.02 -13.40
C CYS A 236 2.39 -16.14 -14.39
N SER A 237 3.65 -16.20 -14.84
CA SER A 237 4.13 -17.32 -15.65
C SER A 237 4.53 -18.51 -14.76
N HIS A 238 4.98 -18.22 -13.53
CA HIS A 238 5.28 -19.22 -12.52
C HIS A 238 5.02 -18.66 -11.11
N LYS A 239 4.69 -19.52 -10.16
CA LYS A 239 4.45 -19.13 -8.76
C LYS A 239 5.79 -18.95 -8.04
N THR A 240 6.21 -17.71 -7.84
CA THR A 240 7.41 -17.34 -7.08
C THR A 240 7.24 -17.61 -5.58
N THR A 241 8.34 -17.57 -4.83
CA THR A 241 8.31 -17.64 -3.37
C THR A 241 7.52 -16.49 -2.76
N SER A 242 7.67 -15.26 -3.32
CA SER A 242 6.92 -14.08 -2.87
C SER A 242 5.40 -14.28 -3.01
N ILE A 243 4.93 -14.83 -4.14
CA ILE A 243 3.50 -15.12 -4.35
C ILE A 243 2.99 -16.15 -3.35
N LYS A 244 3.76 -17.23 -3.12
CA LYS A 244 3.38 -18.28 -2.17
C LYS A 244 3.31 -17.75 -0.74
N ARG A 245 4.34 -17.01 -0.31
CA ARG A 245 4.40 -16.41 1.04
C ARG A 245 3.27 -15.40 1.26
N CYS A 246 3.00 -14.54 0.29
CA CYS A 246 1.88 -13.61 0.35
C CYS A 246 0.54 -14.34 0.55
N SER A 247 0.27 -15.41 -0.23
CA SER A 247 -0.97 -16.17 -0.09
C SER A 247 -1.07 -16.86 1.28
N ILE A 248 0.02 -17.45 1.77
CA ILE A 248 0.08 -18.09 3.09
C ILE A 248 -0.12 -17.07 4.21
N ALA A 249 0.55 -15.91 4.12
CA ALA A 249 0.44 -14.87 5.13
C ALA A 249 -1.00 -14.36 5.26
N ILE A 250 -1.65 -14.05 4.14
CA ILE A 250 -3.06 -13.58 4.15
C ILE A 250 -4.00 -14.68 4.70
N HIS A 251 -3.79 -15.93 4.29
CA HIS A 251 -4.58 -17.05 4.81
C HIS A 251 -4.42 -17.21 6.32
N LYS A 252 -3.19 -17.14 6.83
CA LYS A 252 -2.88 -17.19 8.26
C LYS A 252 -3.54 -16.05 9.02
N MET A 253 -3.46 -14.81 8.50
CA MET A 253 -4.11 -13.64 9.09
C MET A 253 -5.63 -13.83 9.18
N ASN A 254 -6.24 -14.48 8.20
CA ASN A 254 -7.68 -14.74 8.20
C ASN A 254 -8.10 -15.87 9.16
N GLN A 255 -7.18 -16.79 9.52
CA GLN A 255 -7.48 -17.86 10.49
C GLN A 255 -7.48 -17.38 11.93
N THR A 256 -6.91 -16.22 12.23
CA THR A 256 -6.86 -15.61 13.56
C THR A 256 -8.08 -14.72 13.85
N LEU A 257 -9.03 -14.64 12.92
CA LEU A 257 -10.32 -13.95 13.04
C LEU A 257 -11.38 -14.91 13.56
#